data_1147a72926ebf53934b60d17cdd64b61
#
_entry.id   1147a72926ebf53934b60d17cdd64b61
#
_cell.length_a   1.000
_cell.length_b   1.000
_cell.length_c   1.000
_cell.angle_alpha   90.00
_cell.angle_beta   90.00
_cell.angle_gamma   90.00
#
_symmetry.space_group_name_H-M   'P 1'
#
loop_
_entity.id
_entity.type
_entity.pdbx_description
1 polymer ?
#
loop_
_entity_poly.entity_id
_entity_poly.type
_entity_poly.pdbx_seq_one_letter_code
_entity_poly.pdbx_strand_id
1 'polypeptide(L)'
;DAGYFLEEVRRELIERFGETAEDGPNSVYAGGLWVRTSLDPEIQRAARDALREGLLRYHGARGWAGPIATIDVRRGDWARQLQSSPLGISYKDWRVGVVTSRSGPSARIGFADGSEAPLTGLPDRLKAGDVIAASPAGNAWQVRTIPEAQGALVVEQAQTGRVLAMQGGFDHRLSDFNRATQALRQPGSTIKPFVYAAGLDSGMTPSTQIDNSRFCYYQGAGLGEKCIRGGRGGQFPMRYGLEQSQNIMTVQIGMSAGMANVVKEIEKVGIGKFPPYPSTALGAGETTLIKMVAAYGALANHGRLNPPTVIDYVQDRRGKVLWRADTRECRGCNMAKWDGKPMPRLGMRGVQAMDARTAFQVMHMLRGAVSRGTATVLNSLGLPLFGKTGTTTGPKDVWFIGGTQAMIAGAYVGFDRPRNMGGYAYGGTIAAPIVKSLIEKTRSRWSDLPPVAPYGVRMVRVDRRSGKRVFEGWPSDDPKSAIIWEAFKPDTEPERFTRQDAIAAKRNEIIALIRAGRRNAENAVVDAEEEPIDDIGLDPAGL
;
A
#
# COMPACT_ATOMS: atom_id res chain seq x y z
N ASP A 1 -12.73 -1.43 -21.36
CA ASP A 1 -11.47 -1.59 -20.62
C ASP A 1 -11.41 -0.85 -19.27
N ALA A 2 -12.40 -0.01 -18.94
CA ALA A 2 -12.48 0.76 -17.69
C ALA A 2 -13.76 0.45 -16.88
N GLY A 3 -14.29 -0.77 -16.97
CA GLY A 3 -15.60 -1.13 -16.41
C GLY A 3 -15.76 -0.78 -14.94
N TYR A 4 -14.79 -1.12 -14.10
CA TYR A 4 -14.82 -0.77 -12.66
C TYR A 4 -14.85 0.74 -12.42
N PHE A 5 -14.07 1.52 -13.18
CA PHE A 5 -14.05 2.97 -13.07
C PHE A 5 -15.39 3.58 -13.53
N LEU A 6 -15.92 3.13 -14.66
CA LEU A 6 -17.17 3.64 -15.22
C LEU A 6 -18.38 3.28 -14.35
N GLU A 7 -18.37 2.11 -13.72
CA GLU A 7 -19.43 1.72 -12.78
C GLU A 7 -19.40 2.62 -11.52
N GLU A 8 -18.22 3.01 -11.05
CA GLU A 8 -18.11 3.97 -9.94
C GLU A 8 -18.63 5.36 -10.35
N VAL A 9 -18.32 5.81 -11.57
CA VAL A 9 -18.89 7.04 -12.13
C VAL A 9 -20.41 6.95 -12.19
N ARG A 10 -20.98 5.82 -12.68
CA ARG A 10 -22.42 5.61 -12.75
C ARG A 10 -23.07 5.70 -11.37
N ARG A 11 -22.50 5.05 -10.36
CA ARG A 11 -23.01 5.08 -8.98
C ARG A 11 -23.00 6.49 -8.39
N GLU A 12 -21.91 7.23 -8.57
CA GLU A 12 -21.81 8.61 -8.09
C GLU A 12 -22.83 9.53 -8.81
N LEU A 13 -23.07 9.31 -10.11
CA LEU A 13 -24.08 10.07 -10.84
C LEU A 13 -25.50 9.74 -10.38
N ILE A 14 -25.83 8.48 -10.14
CA ILE A 14 -27.15 8.07 -9.62
C ILE A 14 -27.38 8.66 -8.24
N GLU A 15 -26.39 8.62 -7.35
CA GLU A 15 -26.50 9.21 -6.01
C GLU A 15 -26.79 10.73 -6.08
N ARG A 16 -26.21 11.44 -7.06
CA ARG A 16 -26.35 12.91 -7.17
C ARG A 16 -27.57 13.37 -7.96
N PHE A 17 -27.95 12.64 -8.99
CA PHE A 17 -28.93 13.09 -9.97
C PHE A 17 -30.14 12.17 -10.13
N GLY A 18 -30.13 11.00 -9.46
CA GLY A 18 -31.12 9.96 -9.64
C GLY A 18 -30.88 9.11 -10.90
N GLU A 19 -31.58 7.98 -10.99
CA GLU A 19 -31.39 6.98 -12.03
C GLU A 19 -32.32 7.22 -13.22
N THR A 20 -33.62 7.37 -12.96
CA THR A 20 -34.70 7.41 -13.98
C THR A 20 -35.34 8.79 -14.11
N ALA A 21 -36.23 8.95 -15.10
CA ALA A 21 -36.99 10.19 -15.29
C ALA A 21 -37.84 10.60 -14.07
N GLU A 22 -38.24 9.64 -13.24
CA GLU A 22 -39.01 9.87 -12.01
C GLU A 22 -38.20 10.62 -10.95
N ASP A 23 -36.88 10.44 -10.95
CA ASP A 23 -35.96 11.11 -10.02
C ASP A 23 -35.66 12.56 -10.43
N GLY A 24 -35.99 12.95 -11.65
CA GLY A 24 -35.86 14.33 -12.10
C GLY A 24 -35.32 14.48 -13.54
N PRO A 25 -35.33 15.73 -14.04
CA PRO A 25 -35.01 16.03 -15.45
C PRO A 25 -33.52 15.85 -15.78
N ASN A 26 -32.65 15.74 -14.79
CA ASN A 26 -31.20 15.57 -14.94
C ASN A 26 -30.74 14.18 -14.51
N SER A 27 -31.63 13.19 -14.39
CA SER A 27 -31.27 11.82 -14.02
C SER A 27 -30.37 11.15 -15.08
N VAL A 28 -29.67 10.11 -14.66
CA VAL A 28 -28.63 9.47 -15.49
C VAL A 28 -29.17 8.99 -16.85
N TYR A 29 -30.35 8.35 -16.86
CA TYR A 29 -30.91 7.79 -18.09
C TYR A 29 -31.90 8.69 -18.85
N ALA A 30 -32.30 9.82 -18.26
CA ALA A 30 -33.23 10.75 -18.91
C ALA A 30 -32.64 12.16 -19.15
N GLY A 31 -31.61 12.56 -18.40
CA GLY A 31 -31.11 13.93 -18.39
C GLY A 31 -30.25 14.34 -19.58
N GLY A 32 -29.69 13.39 -20.32
CA GLY A 32 -28.74 13.67 -21.40
C GLY A 32 -27.47 14.39 -20.85
N LEU A 33 -26.96 13.85 -19.76
CA LEU A 33 -25.79 14.41 -19.06
C LEU A 33 -24.53 14.26 -19.89
N TRP A 34 -23.72 15.31 -19.93
CA TRP A 34 -22.35 15.25 -20.38
C TRP A 34 -21.42 15.22 -19.16
N VAL A 35 -20.59 14.18 -19.07
CA VAL A 35 -19.77 13.91 -17.88
C VAL A 35 -18.31 13.90 -18.25
N ARG A 36 -17.52 14.79 -17.65
CA ARG A 36 -16.07 14.71 -17.69
C ARG A 36 -15.56 13.95 -16.49
N THR A 37 -14.93 12.82 -16.76
CA THR A 37 -14.29 11.99 -15.73
C THR A 37 -12.83 12.37 -15.53
N SER A 38 -12.24 11.93 -14.41
CA SER A 38 -10.82 12.07 -14.12
C SER A 38 -9.95 10.98 -14.77
N LEU A 39 -10.56 10.00 -15.45
CA LEU A 39 -9.88 8.87 -16.08
C LEU A 39 -8.76 9.30 -17.03
N ASP A 40 -7.58 8.71 -16.85
CA ASP A 40 -6.51 8.74 -17.84
C ASP A 40 -6.45 7.38 -18.54
N PRO A 41 -6.77 7.32 -19.86
CA PRO A 41 -6.87 6.04 -20.56
C PRO A 41 -5.55 5.27 -20.68
N GLU A 42 -4.41 5.95 -20.70
CA GLU A 42 -3.08 5.33 -20.74
C GLU A 42 -2.77 4.67 -19.40
N ILE A 43 -2.94 5.42 -18.31
CA ILE A 43 -2.70 4.92 -16.95
C ILE A 43 -3.69 3.79 -16.62
N GLN A 44 -4.96 3.89 -17.04
CA GLN A 44 -5.96 2.86 -16.83
C GLN A 44 -5.60 1.54 -17.52
N ARG A 45 -5.15 1.59 -18.78
CA ARG A 45 -4.69 0.38 -19.48
C ARG A 45 -3.50 -0.25 -18.79
N ALA A 46 -2.52 0.55 -18.42
CA ALA A 46 -1.34 0.09 -17.70
C ALA A 46 -1.69 -0.52 -16.32
N ALA A 47 -2.63 0.10 -15.58
CA ALA A 47 -3.10 -0.40 -14.29
C ALA A 47 -3.81 -1.74 -14.41
N ARG A 48 -4.70 -1.87 -15.40
CA ARG A 48 -5.38 -3.13 -15.73
C ARG A 48 -4.36 -4.24 -16.01
N ASP A 49 -3.42 -3.97 -16.90
CA ASP A 49 -2.45 -4.98 -17.36
C ASP A 49 -1.49 -5.34 -16.22
N ALA A 50 -1.01 -4.37 -15.44
CA ALA A 50 -0.13 -4.60 -14.29
C ALA A 50 -0.80 -5.47 -13.22
N LEU A 51 -2.07 -5.20 -12.89
CA LEU A 51 -2.82 -6.01 -11.92
C LEU A 51 -3.02 -7.44 -12.43
N ARG A 52 -3.48 -7.62 -13.67
CA ARG A 52 -3.71 -8.94 -14.27
C ARG A 52 -2.44 -9.78 -14.33
N GLU A 53 -1.35 -9.19 -14.80
CA GLU A 53 -0.03 -9.85 -14.85
C GLU A 53 0.45 -10.23 -13.44
N GLY A 54 0.22 -9.35 -12.45
CA GLY A 54 0.54 -9.62 -11.05
C GLY A 54 -0.26 -10.76 -10.45
N LEU A 55 -1.56 -10.82 -10.71
CA LEU A 55 -2.45 -11.91 -10.26
C LEU A 55 -2.06 -13.24 -10.91
N LEU A 56 -1.79 -13.25 -12.22
CA LEU A 56 -1.33 -14.44 -12.94
C LEU A 56 0.03 -14.91 -12.44
N ARG A 57 0.98 -14.00 -12.19
CA ARG A 57 2.29 -14.32 -11.63
C ARG A 57 2.16 -14.92 -10.23
N TYR A 58 1.30 -14.37 -9.37
CA TYR A 58 1.02 -14.95 -8.05
C TYR A 58 0.39 -16.32 -8.17
N HIS A 59 -0.56 -16.50 -9.10
CA HIS A 59 -1.17 -17.81 -9.34
C HIS A 59 -0.11 -18.85 -9.75
N GLY A 60 0.77 -18.51 -10.70
CA GLY A 60 1.90 -19.32 -11.13
C GLY A 60 1.51 -20.75 -11.50
N ALA A 61 2.22 -21.73 -10.96
CA ALA A 61 2.02 -23.15 -11.23
C ALA A 61 0.99 -23.85 -10.32
N ARG A 62 0.07 -23.11 -9.65
CA ARG A 62 -0.93 -23.72 -8.73
C ARG A 62 -2.00 -24.54 -9.44
N GLY A 63 -1.89 -24.69 -10.76
CA GLY A 63 -2.85 -25.46 -11.55
C GLY A 63 -4.11 -24.64 -11.89
N TRP A 64 -5.10 -25.34 -12.39
CA TRP A 64 -6.36 -24.72 -12.79
C TRP A 64 -7.25 -24.43 -11.58
N ALA A 65 -7.71 -23.18 -11.46
CA ALA A 65 -8.50 -22.71 -10.33
C ALA A 65 -9.96 -23.21 -10.34
N GLY A 66 -10.44 -23.69 -11.48
CA GLY A 66 -11.82 -24.14 -11.65
C GLY A 66 -12.55 -23.35 -12.75
N PRO A 67 -13.82 -23.69 -13.02
CA PRO A 67 -14.63 -22.97 -13.98
C PRO A 67 -15.06 -21.59 -13.45
N ILE A 68 -15.34 -20.67 -14.37
CA ILE A 68 -15.92 -19.35 -14.08
C ILE A 68 -17.38 -19.49 -13.66
N ALA A 69 -18.10 -20.37 -14.37
CA ALA A 69 -19.50 -20.70 -14.16
C ALA A 69 -19.79 -22.10 -14.74
N THR A 70 -21.04 -22.56 -14.65
CA THR A 70 -21.49 -23.82 -15.29
C THR A 70 -22.77 -23.59 -16.08
N ILE A 71 -22.90 -24.24 -17.23
CA ILE A 71 -24.08 -24.24 -18.13
C ILE A 71 -24.49 -25.69 -18.39
N ASP A 72 -25.78 -25.98 -18.43
CA ASP A 72 -26.28 -27.31 -18.83
C ASP A 72 -26.23 -27.48 -20.34
N VAL A 73 -25.17 -28.08 -20.86
CA VAL A 73 -24.95 -28.29 -22.29
C VAL A 73 -25.88 -29.38 -22.91
N ARG A 74 -26.53 -30.21 -22.09
CA ARG A 74 -27.42 -31.28 -22.57
C ARG A 74 -28.70 -30.74 -23.23
N ARG A 75 -29.10 -29.53 -22.89
CA ARG A 75 -30.29 -28.87 -23.49
C ARG A 75 -30.07 -28.38 -24.91
N GLY A 76 -28.83 -28.36 -25.43
CA GLY A 76 -28.48 -27.93 -26.77
C GLY A 76 -28.54 -26.42 -27.05
N ASP A 77 -28.96 -25.61 -26.06
CA ASP A 77 -29.10 -24.14 -26.18
C ASP A 77 -27.97 -23.37 -25.50
N TRP A 78 -26.83 -24.03 -25.22
CA TRP A 78 -25.69 -23.48 -24.52
C TRP A 78 -25.13 -22.18 -25.12
N ALA A 79 -25.15 -22.05 -26.47
CA ALA A 79 -24.67 -20.83 -27.12
C ALA A 79 -25.54 -19.62 -26.75
N ARG A 80 -26.87 -19.80 -26.73
CA ARG A 80 -27.83 -18.76 -26.32
C ARG A 80 -27.64 -18.42 -24.82
N GLN A 81 -27.48 -19.42 -23.98
CA GLN A 81 -27.24 -19.21 -22.55
C GLN A 81 -25.92 -18.43 -22.30
N LEU A 82 -24.84 -18.78 -23.02
CA LEU A 82 -23.57 -18.05 -22.93
C LEU A 82 -23.70 -16.63 -23.50
N GLN A 83 -24.41 -16.41 -24.59
CA GLN A 83 -24.66 -15.10 -25.21
C GLN A 83 -25.48 -14.18 -24.30
N SER A 84 -26.47 -14.73 -23.58
CA SER A 84 -27.30 -13.96 -22.63
C SER A 84 -26.62 -13.71 -21.28
N SER A 85 -25.50 -14.37 -21.00
CA SER A 85 -24.73 -14.15 -19.78
C SER A 85 -23.90 -12.86 -19.87
N PRO A 86 -23.66 -12.17 -18.75
CA PRO A 86 -22.74 -11.02 -18.73
C PRO A 86 -21.27 -11.43 -18.85
N LEU A 87 -20.97 -12.75 -18.88
CA LEU A 87 -19.62 -13.27 -18.80
C LEU A 87 -18.79 -12.92 -20.05
N GLY A 88 -17.61 -12.42 -19.82
CA GLY A 88 -16.69 -12.09 -20.88
C GLY A 88 -15.29 -11.81 -20.32
N ILE A 89 -14.33 -11.69 -21.19
CA ILE A 89 -12.96 -11.33 -20.85
C ILE A 89 -12.35 -10.43 -21.93
N SER A 90 -11.65 -9.40 -21.50
CA SER A 90 -10.91 -8.47 -22.36
C SER A 90 -9.43 -8.52 -22.01
N TYR A 91 -8.81 -9.67 -22.20
CA TYR A 91 -7.40 -9.88 -21.91
C TYR A 91 -6.73 -10.64 -23.05
N LYS A 92 -5.78 -9.96 -23.74
CA LYS A 92 -5.11 -10.52 -24.93
C LYS A 92 -6.16 -11.09 -25.92
N ASP A 93 -5.93 -12.27 -26.41
CA ASP A 93 -6.79 -13.07 -27.29
C ASP A 93 -7.66 -14.10 -26.56
N TRP A 94 -7.79 -13.96 -25.24
CA TRP A 94 -8.61 -14.89 -24.44
C TRP A 94 -10.10 -14.67 -24.72
N ARG A 95 -10.83 -15.78 -24.77
CA ARG A 95 -12.30 -15.79 -24.86
C ARG A 95 -12.90 -16.64 -23.75
N VAL A 96 -14.13 -16.32 -23.37
CA VAL A 96 -14.96 -17.17 -22.51
C VAL A 96 -15.73 -18.12 -23.40
N GLY A 97 -15.72 -19.40 -23.06
CA GLY A 97 -16.47 -20.44 -23.76
C GLY A 97 -16.91 -21.53 -22.79
N VAL A 98 -17.84 -22.36 -23.22
CA VAL A 98 -18.35 -23.52 -22.47
C VAL A 98 -17.75 -24.81 -23.01
N VAL A 99 -17.34 -25.71 -22.13
CA VAL A 99 -16.91 -27.06 -22.54
C VAL A 99 -18.14 -27.83 -23.00
N THR A 100 -18.31 -28.01 -24.33
CA THR A 100 -19.49 -28.67 -24.90
C THR A 100 -19.43 -30.19 -24.80
N SER A 101 -18.21 -30.76 -24.80
CA SER A 101 -17.99 -32.20 -24.60
C SER A 101 -16.65 -32.49 -23.95
N ARG A 102 -16.58 -33.58 -23.16
CA ARG A 102 -15.36 -34.11 -22.55
C ARG A 102 -15.39 -35.64 -22.61
N SER A 103 -14.42 -36.26 -23.27
CA SER A 103 -14.27 -37.71 -23.33
C SER A 103 -12.78 -38.08 -23.28
N GLY A 104 -12.34 -38.58 -22.11
CA GLY A 104 -10.93 -38.93 -21.89
C GLY A 104 -9.98 -37.74 -22.18
N PRO A 105 -9.01 -37.91 -23.10
CA PRO A 105 -8.05 -36.86 -23.47
C PRO A 105 -8.63 -35.80 -24.43
N SER A 106 -9.87 -35.94 -24.89
CA SER A 106 -10.49 -35.06 -25.88
C SER A 106 -11.55 -34.17 -25.24
N ALA A 107 -11.58 -32.90 -25.61
CA ALA A 107 -12.62 -31.96 -25.25
C ALA A 107 -12.86 -30.94 -26.35
N ARG A 108 -14.06 -30.36 -26.35
CA ARG A 108 -14.45 -29.26 -27.25
C ARG A 108 -14.92 -28.07 -26.43
N ILE A 109 -14.66 -26.89 -26.93
CA ILE A 109 -15.15 -25.61 -26.40
C ILE A 109 -16.09 -24.96 -27.41
N GLY A 110 -17.21 -24.46 -26.94
CA GLY A 110 -18.18 -23.67 -27.71
C GLY A 110 -18.20 -22.21 -27.24
N PHE A 111 -18.39 -21.30 -28.17
CA PHE A 111 -18.42 -19.85 -27.92
C PHE A 111 -19.84 -19.27 -28.16
N ALA A 112 -20.07 -18.06 -27.66
CA ALA A 112 -21.36 -17.38 -27.74
C ALA A 112 -21.88 -17.17 -29.20
N ASP A 113 -20.98 -17.16 -30.18
CA ASP A 113 -21.31 -17.11 -31.62
C ASP A 113 -21.75 -18.46 -32.20
N GLY A 114 -21.84 -19.51 -31.38
CA GLY A 114 -22.19 -20.87 -31.79
C GLY A 114 -21.03 -21.68 -32.38
N SER A 115 -19.86 -21.10 -32.56
CA SER A 115 -18.69 -21.81 -33.06
C SER A 115 -18.13 -22.78 -32.01
N GLU A 116 -17.59 -23.91 -32.48
CA GLU A 116 -16.91 -24.90 -31.64
C GLU A 116 -15.50 -25.21 -32.14
N ALA A 117 -14.59 -25.50 -31.22
CA ALA A 117 -13.24 -25.88 -31.54
C ALA A 117 -12.68 -26.96 -30.59
N PRO A 118 -11.63 -27.69 -31.00
CA PRO A 118 -10.90 -28.56 -30.09
C PRO A 118 -10.30 -27.78 -28.91
N LEU A 119 -10.27 -28.41 -27.72
CA LEU A 119 -9.72 -27.83 -26.50
C LEU A 119 -8.53 -28.65 -26.03
N THR A 120 -7.45 -27.98 -25.65
CA THR A 120 -6.17 -28.56 -25.17
C THR A 120 -5.82 -28.03 -23.79
N GLY A 121 -4.77 -28.60 -23.17
CA GLY A 121 -4.33 -28.20 -21.83
C GLY A 121 -5.39 -28.52 -20.77
N LEU A 122 -6.00 -29.71 -20.89
CA LEU A 122 -7.18 -30.12 -20.13
C LEU A 122 -6.82 -30.46 -18.68
N PRO A 123 -7.32 -29.70 -17.69
CA PRO A 123 -7.23 -30.09 -16.28
C PRO A 123 -8.04 -31.36 -15.98
N ASP A 124 -7.59 -32.20 -15.05
CA ASP A 124 -8.30 -33.45 -14.67
C ASP A 124 -9.73 -33.20 -14.23
N ARG A 125 -9.99 -32.11 -13.51
CA ARG A 125 -11.31 -31.76 -12.97
C ARG A 125 -12.25 -31.08 -13.96
N LEU A 126 -11.79 -30.79 -15.19
CA LEU A 126 -12.59 -30.14 -16.23
C LEU A 126 -13.74 -31.05 -16.67
N LYS A 127 -14.96 -30.51 -16.78
CA LYS A 127 -16.17 -31.24 -17.16
C LYS A 127 -16.93 -30.54 -18.28
N ALA A 128 -17.75 -31.29 -19.00
CA ALA A 128 -18.75 -30.72 -19.90
C ALA A 128 -19.72 -29.83 -19.11
N GLY A 129 -20.01 -28.66 -19.64
CA GLY A 129 -20.79 -27.63 -18.95
C GLY A 129 -19.96 -26.57 -18.22
N ASP A 130 -18.68 -26.80 -18.00
CA ASP A 130 -17.80 -25.80 -17.40
C ASP A 130 -17.62 -24.60 -18.35
N VAL A 131 -17.88 -23.40 -17.85
CA VAL A 131 -17.56 -22.14 -18.53
C VAL A 131 -16.15 -21.74 -18.13
N ILE A 132 -15.27 -21.55 -19.10
CA ILE A 132 -13.84 -21.33 -18.87
C ILE A 132 -13.30 -20.18 -19.73
N ALA A 133 -12.15 -19.67 -19.37
CA ALA A 133 -11.32 -18.85 -20.26
C ALA A 133 -10.42 -19.76 -21.11
N ALA A 134 -10.25 -19.44 -22.38
CA ALA A 134 -9.33 -20.12 -23.26
C ALA A 134 -8.66 -19.13 -24.22
N SER A 135 -7.49 -19.48 -24.74
CA SER A 135 -6.78 -18.71 -25.75
C SER A 135 -6.48 -19.57 -26.99
N PRO A 136 -6.33 -18.96 -28.19
CA PRO A 136 -5.92 -19.70 -29.39
C PRO A 136 -4.61 -20.47 -29.21
N ALA A 137 -4.54 -21.68 -29.77
CA ALA A 137 -3.36 -22.55 -29.79
C ALA A 137 -3.33 -23.35 -31.11
N GLY A 138 -2.86 -22.74 -32.18
CA GLY A 138 -2.96 -23.29 -33.53
C GLY A 138 -4.41 -23.44 -33.96
N ASN A 139 -4.81 -24.68 -34.35
CA ASN A 139 -6.19 -25.01 -34.76
C ASN A 139 -7.09 -25.37 -33.55
N ALA A 140 -6.60 -25.23 -32.31
CA ALA A 140 -7.32 -25.52 -31.07
C ALA A 140 -7.32 -24.32 -30.15
N TRP A 141 -8.02 -24.46 -29.03
CA TRP A 141 -7.97 -23.52 -27.90
C TRP A 141 -7.33 -24.19 -26.70
N GLN A 142 -6.57 -23.44 -25.93
CA GLN A 142 -5.94 -23.89 -24.71
C GLN A 142 -6.65 -23.32 -23.49
N VAL A 143 -6.95 -24.18 -22.51
CA VAL A 143 -7.53 -23.78 -21.22
C VAL A 143 -6.64 -22.73 -20.55
N ARG A 144 -7.23 -21.66 -20.07
CA ARG A 144 -6.60 -20.62 -19.26
C ARG A 144 -7.24 -20.57 -17.90
N THR A 145 -6.46 -20.18 -16.92
CA THR A 145 -6.92 -20.04 -15.55
C THR A 145 -7.18 -18.58 -15.22
N ILE A 146 -8.35 -18.29 -14.64
CA ILE A 146 -8.60 -17.04 -13.95
C ILE A 146 -8.11 -17.22 -12.52
N PRO A 147 -7.17 -16.39 -12.04
CA PRO A 147 -6.66 -16.51 -10.68
C PRO A 147 -7.77 -16.41 -9.64
N GLU A 148 -7.76 -17.30 -8.65
CA GLU A 148 -8.71 -17.25 -7.54
C GLU A 148 -8.40 -16.09 -6.60
N ALA A 149 -7.11 -15.79 -6.39
CA ALA A 149 -6.70 -14.57 -5.71
C ALA A 149 -7.04 -13.38 -6.60
N GLN A 150 -7.66 -12.38 -5.99
CA GLN A 150 -8.06 -11.15 -6.62
C GLN A 150 -7.33 -9.97 -5.99
N GLY A 151 -7.60 -8.77 -6.45
CA GLY A 151 -6.98 -7.57 -5.91
C GLY A 151 -7.53 -6.32 -6.56
N ALA A 152 -6.94 -5.20 -6.20
CA ALA A 152 -7.26 -3.93 -6.83
C ALA A 152 -6.01 -3.08 -7.00
N LEU A 153 -6.08 -2.13 -7.94
CA LEU A 153 -5.08 -1.10 -8.18
C LEU A 153 -5.77 0.24 -8.41
N VAL A 154 -5.32 1.28 -7.71
CA VAL A 154 -5.82 2.66 -7.84
C VAL A 154 -4.63 3.59 -8.06
N VAL A 155 -4.81 4.58 -8.94
CA VAL A 155 -3.85 5.66 -9.17
C VAL A 155 -4.55 6.99 -8.96
N GLU A 156 -3.97 7.86 -8.13
CA GLU A 156 -4.53 9.15 -7.75
C GLU A 156 -3.51 10.29 -7.90
N GLN A 157 -3.97 11.44 -8.34
CA GLN A 157 -3.21 12.68 -8.35
C GLN A 157 -3.32 13.37 -6.98
N ALA A 158 -2.23 13.41 -6.22
CA ALA A 158 -2.20 13.84 -4.83
C ALA A 158 -2.75 15.26 -4.58
N GLN A 159 -2.44 16.23 -5.49
CA GLN A 159 -2.84 17.64 -5.33
C GLN A 159 -4.33 17.90 -5.59
N THR A 160 -5.03 16.96 -6.20
CA THR A 160 -6.42 17.18 -6.65
C THR A 160 -7.41 16.13 -6.17
N GLY A 161 -6.94 14.94 -5.75
CA GLY A 161 -7.77 13.77 -5.44
C GLY A 161 -8.35 13.10 -6.69
N ARG A 162 -7.94 13.51 -7.92
CA ARG A 162 -8.42 12.88 -9.15
C ARG A 162 -7.93 11.44 -9.24
N VAL A 163 -8.86 10.50 -9.31
CA VAL A 163 -8.55 9.09 -9.57
C VAL A 163 -8.32 8.92 -11.07
N LEU A 164 -7.07 8.66 -11.45
CA LEU A 164 -6.66 8.55 -12.86
C LEU A 164 -6.88 7.15 -13.42
N ALA A 165 -6.84 6.14 -12.56
CA ALA A 165 -7.12 4.75 -12.90
C ALA A 165 -7.67 3.98 -11.71
N MET A 166 -8.55 3.03 -12.00
CA MET A 166 -9.14 2.12 -11.01
C MET A 166 -9.40 0.76 -11.64
N GLN A 167 -8.76 -0.26 -11.11
CA GLN A 167 -8.97 -1.65 -11.48
C GLN A 167 -9.33 -2.45 -10.24
N GLY A 168 -10.55 -2.97 -10.16
CA GLY A 168 -11.12 -3.61 -8.97
C GLY A 168 -11.12 -5.16 -9.00
N GLY A 169 -10.42 -5.77 -9.95
CA GLY A 169 -10.34 -7.22 -10.13
C GLY A 169 -9.68 -7.61 -11.44
N PHE A 170 -9.67 -8.90 -11.76
CA PHE A 170 -9.08 -9.41 -13.00
C PHE A 170 -9.80 -8.87 -14.24
N ASP A 171 -11.13 -9.01 -14.27
CA ASP A 171 -11.97 -8.45 -15.36
C ASP A 171 -13.37 -8.12 -14.81
N HIS A 172 -13.88 -6.94 -15.12
CA HIS A 172 -15.19 -6.46 -14.70
C HIS A 172 -16.34 -7.36 -15.21
N ARG A 173 -16.19 -7.96 -16.40
CA ARG A 173 -17.20 -8.87 -16.96
C ARG A 173 -17.22 -10.25 -16.32
N LEU A 174 -16.23 -10.59 -15.49
CA LEU A 174 -16.21 -11.80 -14.68
C LEU A 174 -16.75 -11.54 -13.26
N SER A 175 -16.61 -10.33 -12.75
CA SER A 175 -17.12 -9.91 -11.45
C SER A 175 -17.21 -8.38 -11.42
N ASP A 176 -18.38 -7.86 -11.16
CA ASP A 176 -18.66 -6.42 -10.99
C ASP A 176 -18.25 -5.87 -9.62
N PHE A 177 -17.93 -6.76 -8.67
CA PHE A 177 -17.47 -6.36 -7.33
C PHE A 177 -16.14 -5.59 -7.39
N ASN A 178 -16.24 -4.27 -7.18
CA ASN A 178 -15.10 -3.37 -7.22
C ASN A 178 -14.29 -3.40 -5.93
N ARG A 179 -13.20 -4.16 -5.91
CA ARG A 179 -12.37 -4.33 -4.72
C ARG A 179 -11.58 -3.08 -4.33
N ALA A 180 -11.53 -2.07 -5.19
CA ALA A 180 -10.91 -0.79 -4.85
C ALA A 180 -11.75 0.04 -3.87
N THR A 181 -13.09 -0.04 -3.99
CA THR A 181 -14.05 0.81 -3.26
C THR A 181 -14.97 0.04 -2.33
N GLN A 182 -15.23 -1.25 -2.60
CA GLN A 182 -16.21 -2.05 -1.87
C GLN A 182 -15.59 -3.09 -0.91
N ALA A 183 -14.36 -3.58 -1.18
CA ALA A 183 -13.72 -4.55 -0.31
C ALA A 183 -13.14 -3.89 0.93
N LEU A 184 -13.70 -4.21 2.09
CA LEU A 184 -13.16 -3.86 3.39
C LEU A 184 -12.06 -4.86 3.76
N ARG A 185 -10.83 -4.39 3.88
CA ARG A 185 -9.65 -5.23 4.14
C ARG A 185 -8.73 -4.59 5.18
N GLN A 186 -8.03 -5.42 5.92
CA GLN A 186 -7.03 -4.94 6.87
C GLN A 186 -5.80 -4.41 6.11
N PRO A 187 -5.43 -3.14 6.29
CA PRO A 187 -4.29 -2.54 5.60
C PRO A 187 -2.94 -3.05 6.14
N GLY A 188 -2.93 -3.69 7.31
CA GLY A 188 -1.72 -4.13 7.96
C GLY A 188 -0.71 -3.00 8.10
N SER A 189 0.55 -3.27 7.81
CA SER A 189 1.64 -2.28 7.99
C SER A 189 1.55 -1.03 7.12
N THR A 190 0.61 -0.92 6.17
CA THR A 190 0.40 0.35 5.43
C THR A 190 -0.24 1.44 6.28
N ILE A 191 -0.78 1.12 7.46
CA ILE A 191 -1.29 2.10 8.43
C ILE A 191 -0.17 2.84 9.19
N LYS A 192 1.00 2.23 9.31
CA LYS A 192 2.11 2.71 10.18
C LYS A 192 2.52 4.16 9.95
N PRO A 193 2.56 4.71 8.72
CA PRO A 193 2.89 6.11 8.51
C PRO A 193 2.10 7.07 9.38
N PHE A 194 0.82 6.79 9.63
CA PHE A 194 -0.07 7.63 10.44
C PHE A 194 0.17 7.46 11.95
N VAL A 195 0.63 6.30 12.38
CA VAL A 195 1.13 6.07 13.75
C VAL A 195 2.39 6.89 14.00
N TYR A 196 3.31 6.89 13.01
CA TYR A 196 4.55 7.67 13.08
C TYR A 196 4.27 9.18 13.01
N ALA A 197 3.26 9.61 12.26
CA ALA A 197 2.80 10.99 12.25
C ALA A 197 2.33 11.44 13.65
N ALA A 198 1.51 10.64 14.33
CA ALA A 198 1.09 10.91 15.71
C ALA A 198 2.30 10.96 16.67
N GLY A 199 3.29 10.08 16.49
CA GLY A 199 4.55 10.12 17.25
C GLY A 199 5.32 11.42 17.05
N LEU A 200 5.47 11.88 15.81
CA LEU A 200 6.14 13.14 15.47
C LEU A 200 5.40 14.36 16.02
N ASP A 201 4.07 14.33 16.04
CA ASP A 201 3.24 15.41 16.57
C ASP A 201 3.20 15.40 18.11
N SER A 202 3.55 14.29 18.76
CA SER A 202 3.75 14.19 20.21
C SER A 202 5.14 14.62 20.69
N GLY A 203 6.01 15.12 19.78
CA GLY A 203 7.35 15.61 20.11
C GLY A 203 8.49 14.63 19.81
N MET A 204 8.22 13.43 19.29
CA MET A 204 9.27 12.55 18.78
C MET A 204 9.89 13.14 17.51
N THR A 205 11.10 12.67 17.19
CA THR A 205 11.82 13.04 15.97
C THR A 205 12.20 11.78 15.18
N PRO A 206 12.53 11.87 13.90
CA PRO A 206 13.02 10.72 13.13
C PRO A 206 14.25 10.05 13.75
N SER A 207 15.01 10.78 14.57
CA SER A 207 16.20 10.30 15.30
C SER A 207 15.89 9.75 16.70
N THR A 208 14.67 9.87 17.21
CA THR A 208 14.29 9.33 18.53
C THR A 208 14.59 7.85 18.60
N GLN A 209 15.35 7.44 19.64
CA GLN A 209 15.74 6.05 19.84
C GLN A 209 14.58 5.25 20.43
N ILE A 210 14.24 4.14 19.79
CA ILE A 210 13.16 3.24 20.20
C ILE A 210 13.75 1.84 20.37
N ASP A 211 13.44 1.18 21.46
CA ASP A 211 13.87 -0.20 21.69
C ASP A 211 13.13 -1.18 20.79
N ASN A 212 13.86 -2.08 20.15
CA ASN A 212 13.33 -3.13 19.30
C ASN A 212 13.42 -4.53 19.93
N SER A 213 13.51 -4.61 21.25
CA SER A 213 13.46 -5.85 22.02
C SER A 213 12.01 -6.31 22.21
N ARG A 214 11.81 -7.56 22.62
CA ARG A 214 10.48 -8.08 22.97
C ARG A 214 9.72 -7.08 23.85
N PHE A 215 8.52 -6.71 23.44
CA PHE A 215 7.68 -5.73 24.12
C PHE A 215 6.34 -6.36 24.50
N CYS A 216 5.97 -6.24 25.78
CA CYS A 216 4.71 -6.74 26.29
C CYS A 216 3.87 -5.60 26.86
N TYR A 217 2.55 -5.66 26.70
CA TYR A 217 1.62 -4.69 27.25
C TYR A 217 0.34 -5.38 27.72
N TYR A 218 -0.28 -4.79 28.73
CA TYR A 218 -1.55 -5.28 29.28
C TYR A 218 -2.73 -4.82 28.43
N GLN A 219 -3.62 -5.75 28.04
CA GLN A 219 -4.76 -5.47 27.17
C GLN A 219 -6.07 -5.14 27.94
N GLY A 220 -6.05 -5.22 29.25
CA GLY A 220 -7.21 -5.06 30.14
C GLY A 220 -7.70 -6.36 30.77
N ALA A 221 -8.68 -6.23 31.68
CA ALA A 221 -9.28 -7.36 32.36
C ALA A 221 -9.91 -8.34 31.37
N GLY A 222 -9.59 -9.62 31.49
CA GLY A 222 -10.07 -10.70 30.63
C GLY A 222 -9.21 -11.00 29.38
N LEU A 223 -8.34 -10.08 28.93
CA LEU A 223 -7.44 -10.30 27.78
C LEU A 223 -5.98 -10.53 28.17
N GLY A 224 -5.60 -10.14 29.39
CA GLY A 224 -4.27 -10.36 29.95
C GLY A 224 -3.15 -9.60 29.23
N GLU A 225 -1.93 -10.13 29.36
CA GLU A 225 -0.74 -9.56 28.74
C GLU A 225 -0.56 -10.06 27.30
N LYS A 226 -0.22 -9.15 26.39
CA LYS A 226 0.16 -9.46 25.02
C LYS A 226 1.58 -9.05 24.74
N CYS A 227 2.37 -9.99 24.22
CA CYS A 227 3.76 -9.73 23.85
C CYS A 227 3.93 -9.73 22.32
N ILE A 228 4.63 -8.72 21.82
CA ILE A 228 5.08 -8.65 20.43
C ILE A 228 6.53 -9.17 20.38
N ARG A 229 6.76 -10.13 19.47
CA ARG A 229 8.05 -10.79 19.29
C ARG A 229 8.63 -10.46 17.90
N GLY A 230 9.87 -10.82 17.65
CA GLY A 230 10.52 -10.73 16.34
C GLY A 230 11.35 -9.47 16.11
N GLY A 231 11.62 -8.69 17.17
CA GLY A 231 12.62 -7.61 17.14
C GLY A 231 14.06 -8.16 17.15
N ARG A 232 15.01 -7.34 16.69
CA ARG A 232 16.43 -7.67 16.70
C ARG A 232 17.13 -7.33 18.02
N GLY A 233 16.41 -6.74 18.98
CA GLY A 233 16.98 -6.15 20.19
C GLY A 233 17.72 -4.83 19.93
N GLY A 234 17.92 -4.04 21.00
CA GLY A 234 18.67 -2.80 20.94
C GLY A 234 17.88 -1.58 20.49
N GLN A 235 18.54 -0.42 20.59
CA GLN A 235 17.98 0.89 20.27
C GLN A 235 18.20 1.24 18.80
N PHE A 236 17.15 1.73 18.14
CA PHE A 236 17.19 2.18 16.75
C PHE A 236 16.46 3.51 16.59
N PRO A 237 16.92 4.40 15.69
CA PRO A 237 16.18 5.62 15.42
C PRO A 237 14.77 5.31 14.84
N MET A 238 13.81 6.15 15.18
CA MET A 238 12.41 6.03 14.75
C MET A 238 12.29 5.72 13.25
N ARG A 239 13.08 6.39 12.40
CA ARG A 239 13.17 6.14 10.96
C ARG A 239 13.34 4.66 10.61
N TYR A 240 14.26 3.96 11.25
CA TYR A 240 14.53 2.54 11.00
C TYR A 240 13.28 1.68 11.17
N GLY A 241 12.47 1.97 12.20
CA GLY A 241 11.24 1.25 12.47
C GLY A 241 10.22 1.34 11.33
N LEU A 242 10.11 2.51 10.68
CA LEU A 242 9.22 2.71 9.54
C LEU A 242 9.78 2.07 8.26
N GLU A 243 11.07 2.27 7.97
CA GLU A 243 11.75 1.72 6.79
C GLU A 243 11.73 0.19 6.76
N GLN A 244 11.99 -0.44 7.92
CA GLN A 244 12.03 -1.89 8.08
C GLN A 244 10.70 -2.48 8.57
N SER A 245 9.67 -1.63 8.71
CA SER A 245 8.33 -2.07 9.13
C SER A 245 8.28 -2.79 10.48
N GLN A 246 9.07 -2.36 11.48
CA GLN A 246 9.18 -3.00 12.78
C GLN A 246 7.89 -2.86 13.60
N ASN A 247 7.28 -3.98 13.99
CA ASN A 247 6.02 -3.99 14.74
C ASN A 247 6.20 -3.48 16.16
N ILE A 248 7.27 -3.93 16.84
CA ILE A 248 7.57 -3.57 18.23
C ILE A 248 7.72 -2.05 18.36
N MET A 249 8.58 -1.46 17.54
CA MET A 249 8.81 -0.01 17.55
C MET A 249 7.52 0.77 17.23
N THR A 250 6.72 0.28 16.28
CA THR A 250 5.45 0.94 15.91
C THR A 250 4.46 0.99 17.06
N VAL A 251 4.28 -0.13 17.79
CA VAL A 251 3.35 -0.16 18.93
C VAL A 251 3.86 0.73 20.07
N GLN A 252 5.16 0.73 20.36
CA GLN A 252 5.73 1.63 21.38
C GLN A 252 5.53 3.10 21.01
N ILE A 253 5.79 3.47 19.74
CA ILE A 253 5.52 4.84 19.25
C ILE A 253 4.05 5.21 19.43
N GLY A 254 3.13 4.33 19.01
CA GLY A 254 1.69 4.57 19.12
C GLY A 254 1.22 4.71 20.57
N MET A 255 1.72 3.86 21.46
CA MET A 255 1.40 3.93 22.89
C MET A 255 1.97 5.18 23.54
N SER A 256 3.22 5.55 23.22
CA SER A 256 3.86 6.77 23.75
C SER A 256 3.20 8.05 23.21
N ALA A 257 2.72 8.06 21.96
CA ALA A 257 1.96 9.17 21.41
C ALA A 257 0.53 9.24 21.96
N GLY A 258 0.05 8.15 22.58
CA GLY A 258 -1.33 7.92 22.98
C GLY A 258 -2.19 7.37 21.84
N MET A 259 -2.77 6.19 22.02
CA MET A 259 -3.57 5.52 20.98
C MET A 259 -4.78 6.34 20.52
N ALA A 260 -5.35 7.19 21.39
CA ALA A 260 -6.41 8.14 21.01
C ALA A 260 -5.94 9.16 19.95
N ASN A 261 -4.70 9.64 20.05
CA ASN A 261 -4.10 10.53 19.05
C ASN A 261 -3.83 9.79 17.74
N VAL A 262 -3.38 8.54 17.81
CA VAL A 262 -3.16 7.68 16.62
C VAL A 262 -4.46 7.48 15.84
N VAL A 263 -5.57 7.09 16.50
CA VAL A 263 -6.84 6.87 15.80
C VAL A 263 -7.44 8.17 15.26
N LYS A 264 -7.23 9.30 15.95
CA LYS A 264 -7.63 10.62 15.47
C LYS A 264 -6.87 11.02 14.20
N GLU A 265 -5.57 10.70 14.13
CA GLU A 265 -4.76 10.97 12.94
C GLU A 265 -5.22 10.13 11.75
N ILE A 266 -5.52 8.84 11.97
CA ILE A 266 -6.08 7.93 10.97
C ILE A 266 -7.45 8.42 10.46
N GLU A 267 -8.31 8.93 11.36
CA GLU A 267 -9.63 9.47 11.00
C GLU A 267 -9.52 10.74 10.16
N LYS A 268 -8.64 11.69 10.54
CA LYS A 268 -8.44 12.96 9.84
C LYS A 268 -8.03 12.79 8.39
N VAL A 269 -7.24 11.76 8.07
CA VAL A 269 -6.81 11.44 6.71
C VAL A 269 -7.82 10.55 5.96
N GLY A 270 -9.00 10.32 6.52
CA GLY A 270 -10.14 9.68 5.85
C GLY A 270 -10.08 8.15 5.76
N ILE A 271 -9.15 7.48 6.45
CA ILE A 271 -9.03 6.01 6.40
C ILE A 271 -10.22 5.33 7.07
N GLY A 272 -10.66 5.83 8.24
CA GLY A 272 -11.80 5.30 8.97
C GLY A 272 -11.73 5.58 10.47
N LYS A 273 -12.78 5.16 11.18
CA LYS A 273 -12.85 5.24 12.64
C LYS A 273 -12.51 3.89 13.24
N PHE A 274 -11.52 3.87 14.11
CA PHE A 274 -11.04 2.64 14.75
C PHE A 274 -10.96 2.81 16.27
N PRO A 275 -11.08 1.71 17.02
CA PRO A 275 -10.88 1.76 18.46
C PRO A 275 -9.39 2.05 18.78
N PRO A 276 -9.10 2.75 19.90
CA PRO A 276 -7.73 3.14 20.27
C PRO A 276 -6.95 1.98 20.92
N TYR A 277 -6.94 0.82 20.26
CA TYR A 277 -6.19 -0.36 20.71
C TYR A 277 -4.79 -0.40 20.10
N PRO A 278 -3.78 -0.96 20.80
CA PRO A 278 -2.44 -1.13 20.23
C PRO A 278 -2.42 -1.93 18.92
N SER A 279 -3.38 -2.85 18.70
CA SER A 279 -3.52 -3.58 17.43
C SER A 279 -3.90 -2.70 16.25
N THR A 280 -4.58 -1.57 16.48
CA THR A 280 -4.89 -0.58 15.44
C THR A 280 -3.61 0.02 14.86
N ALA A 281 -2.55 0.21 15.67
CA ALA A 281 -1.25 0.65 15.18
C ALA A 281 -0.60 -0.32 14.16
N LEU A 282 -1.05 -1.57 14.15
CA LEU A 282 -0.58 -2.61 13.21
C LEU A 282 -1.58 -2.88 12.07
N GLY A 283 -2.65 -2.09 11.97
CA GLY A 283 -3.63 -2.18 10.89
C GLY A 283 -4.65 -3.29 11.07
N ALA A 284 -5.09 -3.55 12.28
CA ALA A 284 -6.14 -4.55 12.57
C ALA A 284 -7.55 -4.11 12.12
N GLY A 285 -7.79 -2.81 11.93
CA GLY A 285 -9.06 -2.28 11.40
C GLY A 285 -9.18 -2.48 9.89
N GLU A 286 -10.39 -2.46 9.37
CA GLU A 286 -10.66 -2.65 7.93
C GLU A 286 -10.97 -1.34 7.24
N THR A 287 -10.49 -1.20 5.99
CA THR A 287 -10.69 -0.04 5.14
C THR A 287 -10.64 -0.43 3.67
N THR A 288 -10.87 0.52 2.75
CA THR A 288 -10.79 0.30 1.31
C THR A 288 -9.47 0.80 0.74
N LEU A 289 -9.06 0.27 -0.42
CA LEU A 289 -7.84 0.70 -1.09
C LEU A 289 -7.88 2.19 -1.46
N ILE A 290 -9.00 2.68 -1.97
CA ILE A 290 -9.14 4.08 -2.40
C ILE A 290 -8.91 5.05 -1.22
N LYS A 291 -9.43 4.75 -0.03
CA LYS A 291 -9.21 5.57 1.18
C LYS A 291 -7.74 5.59 1.60
N MET A 292 -7.09 4.44 1.52
CA MET A 292 -5.66 4.34 1.82
C MET A 292 -4.81 5.12 0.81
N VAL A 293 -5.14 5.07 -0.49
CA VAL A 293 -4.44 5.83 -1.54
C VAL A 293 -4.60 7.33 -1.31
N ALA A 294 -5.82 7.81 -1.00
CA ALA A 294 -6.08 9.21 -0.68
C ALA A 294 -5.33 9.70 0.57
N ALA A 295 -5.20 8.85 1.60
CA ALA A 295 -4.43 9.18 2.79
C ALA A 295 -2.92 9.33 2.48
N TYR A 296 -2.35 8.50 1.59
CA TYR A 296 -0.99 8.68 1.09
C TYR A 296 -0.87 9.90 0.18
N GLY A 297 -1.94 10.22 -0.57
CA GLY A 297 -2.06 11.49 -1.29
C GLY A 297 -1.93 12.69 -0.36
N ALA A 298 -2.54 12.64 0.82
CA ALA A 298 -2.38 13.69 1.83
C ALA A 298 -0.93 13.83 2.33
N LEU A 299 -0.21 12.72 2.53
CA LEU A 299 1.24 12.78 2.87
C LEU A 299 2.03 13.49 1.77
N ALA A 300 1.78 13.15 0.49
CA ALA A 300 2.44 13.75 -0.66
C ALA A 300 2.09 15.24 -0.84
N ASN A 301 0.87 15.62 -0.46
CA ASN A 301 0.32 16.96 -0.61
C ASN A 301 0.46 17.80 0.67
N HIS A 302 1.58 17.68 1.37
CA HIS A 302 1.89 18.43 2.59
C HIS A 302 0.79 18.37 3.66
N GLY A 303 0.22 17.20 3.87
CA GLY A 303 -0.81 16.96 4.87
C GLY A 303 -2.22 17.40 4.47
N ARG A 304 -2.43 17.83 3.22
CA ARG A 304 -3.76 18.22 2.72
C ARG A 304 -4.45 17.06 2.04
N LEU A 305 -5.56 16.64 2.63
CA LEU A 305 -6.43 15.61 2.08
C LEU A 305 -7.36 16.20 1.02
N ASN A 306 -7.31 15.64 -0.18
CA ASN A 306 -8.34 15.82 -1.20
C ASN A 306 -9.20 14.55 -1.22
N PRO A 307 -10.53 14.66 -1.13
CA PRO A 307 -11.40 13.51 -1.35
C PRO A 307 -11.16 12.92 -2.75
N PRO A 308 -11.05 11.58 -2.87
CA PRO A 308 -10.91 10.95 -4.19
C PRO A 308 -12.15 11.26 -5.04
N THR A 309 -11.92 11.61 -6.30
CA THR A 309 -13.00 11.90 -7.25
C THR A 309 -12.76 11.19 -8.60
N VAL A 310 -13.82 10.61 -9.14
CA VAL A 310 -13.84 9.99 -10.48
C VAL A 310 -14.47 10.88 -11.53
N ILE A 311 -15.13 11.98 -11.11
CA ILE A 311 -15.81 12.95 -11.97
C ILE A 311 -15.19 14.33 -11.77
N ASP A 312 -14.78 15.00 -12.84
CA ASP A 312 -14.32 16.39 -12.80
C ASP A 312 -15.51 17.37 -12.78
N TYR A 313 -16.47 17.18 -13.70
CA TYR A 313 -17.70 17.96 -13.72
C TYR A 313 -18.80 17.30 -14.59
N VAL A 314 -20.05 17.76 -14.38
CA VAL A 314 -21.24 17.31 -15.06
C VAL A 314 -21.97 18.51 -15.67
N GLN A 315 -22.39 18.39 -16.92
CA GLN A 315 -23.21 19.38 -17.62
C GLN A 315 -24.53 18.75 -18.07
N ASP A 316 -25.56 19.58 -18.19
CA ASP A 316 -26.81 19.22 -18.83
C ASP A 316 -26.65 19.21 -20.38
N ARG A 317 -27.71 18.79 -21.08
CA ARG A 317 -27.78 18.77 -22.56
C ARG A 317 -27.60 20.15 -23.22
N ARG A 318 -27.68 21.25 -22.46
CA ARG A 318 -27.49 22.62 -22.94
C ARG A 318 -26.09 23.18 -22.61
N GLY A 319 -25.23 22.36 -21.99
CA GLY A 319 -23.88 22.74 -21.60
C GLY A 319 -23.80 23.52 -20.28
N LYS A 320 -24.91 23.67 -19.53
CA LYS A 320 -24.90 24.29 -18.22
C LYS A 320 -24.24 23.32 -17.22
N VAL A 321 -23.24 23.80 -16.49
CA VAL A 321 -22.58 23.01 -15.44
C VAL A 321 -23.56 22.83 -14.27
N LEU A 322 -23.88 21.57 -13.97
CA LEU A 322 -24.72 21.16 -12.86
C LEU A 322 -23.91 20.88 -11.60
N TRP A 323 -22.71 20.33 -11.77
CA TRP A 323 -21.83 19.99 -10.67
C TRP A 323 -20.36 19.95 -11.12
N ARG A 324 -19.44 20.24 -10.19
CA ARG A 324 -18.00 20.10 -10.38
C ARG A 324 -17.30 19.71 -9.08
N ALA A 325 -16.25 18.90 -9.19
CA ALA A 325 -15.42 18.48 -8.05
C ALA A 325 -14.60 19.64 -7.46
N ASP A 326 -14.15 20.57 -8.30
CA ASP A 326 -13.40 21.76 -7.87
C ASP A 326 -14.38 22.94 -7.68
N THR A 327 -14.68 23.24 -6.43
CA THR A 327 -15.61 24.33 -6.03
C THR A 327 -14.90 25.62 -5.65
N ARG A 328 -13.57 25.71 -5.84
CA ARG A 328 -12.82 26.92 -5.49
C ARG A 328 -13.26 28.09 -6.38
N GLU A 329 -13.60 29.19 -5.73
CA GLU A 329 -13.89 30.43 -6.44
C GLU A 329 -12.59 31.04 -7.02
N CYS A 330 -12.65 31.48 -8.24
CA CYS A 330 -11.60 32.22 -8.88
C CYS A 330 -12.15 33.56 -9.42
N ARG A 331 -12.00 34.60 -8.63
CA ARG A 331 -12.34 35.95 -9.08
C ARG A 331 -11.35 36.41 -10.16
N GLY A 332 -11.86 36.67 -11.35
CA GLY A 332 -11.07 37.10 -12.47
C GLY A 332 -10.55 36.00 -13.41
N CYS A 333 -10.79 34.70 -13.12
CA CYS A 333 -10.39 33.61 -14.04
C CYS A 333 -11.18 33.62 -15.37
N ASN A 334 -12.42 34.16 -15.38
CA ASN A 334 -13.32 34.17 -16.54
C ASN A 334 -13.51 35.56 -17.12
N MET A 335 -12.50 36.44 -17.04
CA MET A 335 -12.57 37.76 -17.63
C MET A 335 -12.52 37.68 -19.16
N ALA A 336 -13.40 38.42 -19.83
CA ALA A 336 -13.43 38.48 -21.30
C ALA A 336 -12.15 39.15 -21.89
N LYS A 337 -11.48 40.01 -21.12
CA LYS A 337 -10.22 40.63 -21.45
C LYS A 337 -9.34 40.72 -20.21
N TRP A 338 -8.02 40.56 -20.41
CA TRP A 338 -7.07 40.74 -19.34
C TRP A 338 -7.02 42.23 -18.92
N ASP A 339 -7.06 42.50 -17.62
CA ASP A 339 -7.08 43.82 -17.01
C ASP A 339 -5.67 44.37 -16.63
N GLY A 340 -4.61 43.67 -17.05
CA GLY A 340 -3.22 44.04 -16.75
C GLY A 340 -2.72 43.60 -15.37
N LYS A 341 -3.58 43.00 -14.52
CA LYS A 341 -3.20 42.51 -13.19
C LYS A 341 -2.54 41.12 -13.25
N PRO A 342 -1.78 40.74 -12.21
CA PRO A 342 -1.23 39.40 -12.10
C PRO A 342 -2.36 38.34 -12.16
N MET A 343 -2.02 37.17 -12.71
CA MET A 343 -2.98 36.03 -12.76
C MET A 343 -3.59 35.75 -11.38
N PRO A 344 -4.92 35.52 -11.30
CA PRO A 344 -5.58 35.15 -10.07
C PRO A 344 -4.93 33.91 -9.45
N ARG A 345 -4.70 33.94 -8.14
CA ARG A 345 -4.21 32.79 -7.41
C ARG A 345 -5.40 32.04 -6.81
N LEU A 346 -5.57 30.80 -7.24
CA LEU A 346 -6.52 29.89 -6.62
C LEU A 346 -6.06 29.52 -5.20
N GLY A 347 -7.00 29.48 -4.26
CA GLY A 347 -6.75 28.89 -2.95
C GLY A 347 -6.31 27.42 -3.05
N MET A 348 -5.69 26.89 -2.00
CA MET A 348 -5.29 25.48 -1.97
C MET A 348 -6.54 24.60 -1.91
N ARG A 349 -6.54 23.48 -2.67
CA ARG A 349 -7.60 22.49 -2.65
C ARG A 349 -7.47 21.57 -1.44
N GLY A 350 -8.58 21.00 -0.97
CA GLY A 350 -8.65 20.03 0.11
C GLY A 350 -8.55 20.64 1.52
N VAL A 351 -8.56 19.78 2.52
CA VAL A 351 -8.54 20.12 3.95
C VAL A 351 -7.18 19.80 4.54
N GLN A 352 -6.61 20.70 5.36
CA GLN A 352 -5.38 20.40 6.10
C GLN A 352 -5.71 19.37 7.19
N ALA A 353 -5.38 18.11 6.94
CA ALA A 353 -5.62 16.98 7.83
C ALA A 353 -4.44 16.73 8.79
N MET A 354 -3.22 17.08 8.37
CA MET A 354 -1.97 16.85 9.10
C MET A 354 -1.04 18.07 8.96
N ASP A 355 -0.18 18.32 9.94
CA ASP A 355 0.88 19.34 9.82
C ASP A 355 1.76 19.04 8.59
N ALA A 356 2.02 20.05 7.77
CA ALA A 356 2.76 19.89 6.52
C ALA A 356 4.19 19.35 6.75
N ARG A 357 4.82 19.75 7.85
CA ARG A 357 6.17 19.32 8.23
C ARG A 357 6.17 17.86 8.67
N THR A 358 5.15 17.44 9.44
CA THR A 358 4.93 16.04 9.84
C THR A 358 4.71 15.16 8.62
N ALA A 359 3.84 15.56 7.70
CA ALA A 359 3.60 14.83 6.44
C ALA A 359 4.88 14.65 5.64
N PHE A 360 5.69 15.72 5.52
CA PHE A 360 6.97 15.65 4.83
C PHE A 360 7.98 14.74 5.55
N GLN A 361 8.10 14.81 6.88
CA GLN A 361 8.97 13.92 7.66
C GLN A 361 8.61 12.45 7.44
N VAL A 362 7.31 12.11 7.49
CA VAL A 362 6.83 10.73 7.25
C VAL A 362 7.14 10.31 5.82
N MET A 363 6.81 11.14 4.82
CA MET A 363 7.12 10.86 3.41
C MET A 363 8.62 10.67 3.20
N HIS A 364 9.46 11.51 3.83
CA HIS A 364 10.93 11.43 3.75
C HIS A 364 11.47 10.13 4.36
N MET A 365 10.93 9.68 5.50
CA MET A 365 11.26 8.36 6.05
C MET A 365 10.82 7.22 5.12
N LEU A 366 9.63 7.32 4.49
CA LEU A 366 9.11 6.31 3.56
C LEU A 366 9.92 6.18 2.26
N ARG A 367 10.68 7.21 1.86
CA ARG A 367 11.66 7.07 0.78
C ARG A 367 12.74 6.04 1.14
N GLY A 368 13.12 5.98 2.42
CA GLY A 368 14.01 4.95 2.93
C GLY A 368 13.45 3.52 2.81
N ALA A 369 12.14 3.34 2.92
CA ALA A 369 11.51 2.04 2.71
C ALA A 369 11.65 1.54 1.25
N VAL A 370 11.69 2.46 0.28
CA VAL A 370 11.94 2.13 -1.14
C VAL A 370 13.42 1.93 -1.41
N SER A 371 14.30 2.79 -0.89
CA SER A 371 15.73 2.74 -1.22
C SER A 371 16.49 1.60 -0.51
N ARG A 372 16.10 1.22 0.72
CA ARG A 372 16.85 0.25 1.58
C ARG A 372 15.97 -0.59 2.51
N GLY A 373 14.65 -0.43 2.45
CA GLY A 373 13.69 -1.13 3.30
C GLY A 373 12.91 -2.23 2.59
N THR A 374 11.63 -2.34 2.92
CA THR A 374 10.76 -3.44 2.48
C THR A 374 10.26 -3.34 1.04
N ALA A 375 10.49 -2.23 0.33
CA ALA A 375 10.01 -1.97 -1.03
C ALA A 375 11.15 -1.73 -2.05
N THR A 376 12.34 -2.27 -1.81
CA THR A 376 13.54 -2.08 -2.65
C THR A 376 13.39 -2.54 -4.10
N VAL A 377 12.40 -3.37 -4.41
CA VAL A 377 12.06 -3.77 -5.78
C VAL A 377 11.75 -2.56 -6.70
N LEU A 378 11.30 -1.43 -6.10
CA LEU A 378 11.00 -0.18 -6.81
C LEU A 378 12.23 0.71 -7.02
N ASN A 379 13.32 0.47 -6.31
CA ASN A 379 14.51 1.33 -6.37
C ASN A 379 15.14 1.39 -7.78
N SER A 380 15.01 0.30 -8.54
CA SER A 380 15.48 0.23 -9.94
C SER A 380 14.80 1.19 -10.91
N LEU A 381 13.69 1.82 -10.52
CA LEU A 381 12.98 2.80 -11.36
C LEU A 381 13.69 4.15 -11.42
N GLY A 382 14.62 4.45 -10.51
CA GLY A 382 15.36 5.72 -10.49
C GLY A 382 14.50 6.95 -10.23
N LEU A 383 13.31 6.77 -9.62
CA LEU A 383 12.37 7.83 -9.28
C LEU A 383 12.45 8.19 -7.80
N PRO A 384 12.13 9.43 -7.39
CA PRO A 384 12.07 9.84 -5.99
C PRO A 384 10.82 9.27 -5.29
N LEU A 385 10.67 7.96 -5.33
CA LEU A 385 9.53 7.26 -4.78
C LEU A 385 9.59 7.17 -3.25
N PHE A 386 8.43 7.25 -2.64
CA PHE A 386 8.18 6.85 -1.27
C PHE A 386 7.06 5.82 -1.22
N GLY A 387 6.98 5.02 -0.19
CA GLY A 387 5.89 4.05 -0.08
C GLY A 387 6.04 3.09 1.08
N LYS A 388 5.01 2.29 1.29
CA LYS A 388 4.94 1.33 2.38
C LYS A 388 4.32 0.01 1.91
N THR A 389 4.95 -1.08 2.27
CA THR A 389 4.39 -2.42 2.13
C THR A 389 3.49 -2.76 3.32
N GLY A 390 2.44 -3.51 3.06
CA GLY A 390 1.59 -4.11 4.07
C GLY A 390 1.50 -5.62 3.90
N THR A 391 1.43 -6.32 5.00
CA THR A 391 1.18 -7.76 5.06
C THR A 391 0.41 -8.03 6.34
N THR A 392 -0.74 -8.66 6.24
CA THR A 392 -1.54 -9.05 7.41
C THR A 392 -0.98 -10.31 8.05
N THR A 393 -1.28 -10.53 9.33
CA THR A 393 -0.85 -11.72 10.05
C THR A 393 -1.43 -12.99 9.41
N GLY A 394 -0.56 -13.99 9.16
CA GLY A 394 -0.90 -15.19 8.40
C GLY A 394 -1.26 -14.86 6.96
N PRO A 395 -0.35 -14.26 6.18
CA PRO A 395 -0.55 -13.35 5.05
C PRO A 395 -1.84 -13.61 4.27
N LYS A 396 -2.91 -12.90 4.65
CA LYS A 396 -4.23 -13.00 3.99
C LYS A 396 -4.40 -11.94 2.92
N ASP A 397 -3.79 -10.77 3.16
CA ASP A 397 -3.76 -9.62 2.27
C ASP A 397 -2.35 -9.04 2.22
N VAL A 398 -1.90 -8.70 1.04
CA VAL A 398 -0.62 -8.04 0.81
C VAL A 398 -0.84 -6.74 0.08
N TRP A 399 -0.19 -5.66 0.54
CA TRP A 399 -0.41 -4.29 0.10
C TRP A 399 0.90 -3.60 -0.28
N PHE A 400 0.81 -2.67 -1.20
CA PHE A 400 1.78 -1.62 -1.38
C PHE A 400 1.06 -0.32 -1.74
N ILE A 401 1.43 0.78 -1.09
CA ILE A 401 0.94 2.11 -1.44
C ILE A 401 2.12 3.07 -1.43
N GLY A 402 2.24 3.86 -2.49
CA GLY A 402 3.32 4.83 -2.62
C GLY A 402 3.35 5.47 -4.00
N GLY A 403 4.33 6.31 -4.23
CA GLY A 403 4.48 7.03 -5.49
C GLY A 403 5.47 8.17 -5.39
N THR A 404 5.26 9.20 -6.19
CA THR A 404 5.98 10.47 -6.13
C THR A 404 5.15 11.53 -5.39
N GLN A 405 5.67 12.73 -5.21
CA GLN A 405 4.88 13.81 -4.62
C GLN A 405 3.65 14.20 -5.47
N ALA A 406 3.66 13.90 -6.77
CA ALA A 406 2.56 14.26 -7.68
C ALA A 406 1.49 13.18 -7.80
N MET A 407 1.86 11.90 -7.74
CA MET A 407 0.98 10.79 -8.08
C MET A 407 1.23 9.59 -7.17
N ILE A 408 0.15 9.01 -6.63
CA ILE A 408 0.16 7.86 -5.75
C ILE A 408 -0.49 6.68 -6.44
N ALA A 409 0.11 5.51 -6.32
CA ALA A 409 -0.48 4.24 -6.70
C ALA A 409 -0.56 3.30 -5.50
N GLY A 410 -1.68 2.62 -5.38
CA GLY A 410 -1.87 1.58 -4.37
C GLY A 410 -2.37 0.29 -5.00
N ALA A 411 -1.83 -0.83 -4.54
CA ALA A 411 -2.31 -2.15 -4.92
C ALA A 411 -2.44 -3.06 -3.70
N TYR A 412 -3.45 -3.91 -3.72
CA TYR A 412 -3.50 -5.05 -2.81
C TYR A 412 -3.88 -6.32 -3.56
N VAL A 413 -3.49 -7.47 -3.01
CA VAL A 413 -3.87 -8.81 -3.48
C VAL A 413 -4.25 -9.66 -2.27
N GLY A 414 -5.33 -10.43 -2.42
CA GLY A 414 -5.86 -11.36 -1.42
C GLY A 414 -6.94 -12.24 -2.02
N PHE A 415 -7.50 -13.15 -1.21
CA PHE A 415 -8.67 -13.92 -1.58
C PHE A 415 -9.93 -13.20 -1.10
N ASP A 416 -11.03 -13.25 -1.86
CA ASP A 416 -12.31 -12.64 -1.45
C ASP A 416 -12.79 -13.21 -0.10
N ARG A 417 -12.60 -14.49 0.12
CA ARG A 417 -12.70 -15.13 1.44
C ARG A 417 -11.29 -15.22 2.02
N PRO A 418 -10.96 -14.39 3.05
CA PRO A 418 -9.60 -14.27 3.54
C PRO A 418 -9.00 -15.58 4.00
N ARG A 419 -7.89 -16.00 3.37
CA ARG A 419 -7.11 -17.19 3.73
C ARG A 419 -5.62 -16.95 3.48
N ASN A 420 -4.78 -17.79 4.04
CA ASN A 420 -3.34 -17.68 3.91
C ASN A 420 -2.90 -17.80 2.44
N MET A 421 -2.11 -16.85 1.99
CA MET A 421 -1.57 -16.75 0.63
C MET A 421 -0.26 -17.52 0.42
N GLY A 422 0.33 -18.05 1.51
CA GLY A 422 1.62 -18.76 1.49
C GLY A 422 2.79 -17.93 2.02
N GLY A 423 3.84 -18.61 2.41
CA GLY A 423 4.98 -18.02 3.15
C GLY A 423 5.82 -17.00 2.38
N TYR A 424 5.70 -16.92 1.05
CA TYR A 424 6.39 -15.92 0.23
C TYR A 424 5.52 -14.67 -0.07
N ALA A 425 4.26 -14.66 0.41
CA ALA A 425 3.31 -13.61 0.13
C ALA A 425 3.53 -12.40 1.06
N TYR A 426 4.29 -11.45 0.58
CA TYR A 426 4.55 -10.16 1.23
C TYR A 426 4.19 -9.01 0.30
N GLY A 427 3.91 -7.85 0.86
CA GLY A 427 3.65 -6.64 0.07
C GLY A 427 4.80 -6.31 -0.88
N GLY A 428 6.06 -6.53 -0.46
CA GLY A 428 7.26 -6.33 -1.28
C GLY A 428 7.44 -7.33 -2.43
N THR A 429 6.89 -8.56 -2.31
CA THR A 429 7.05 -9.61 -3.32
C THR A 429 5.88 -9.72 -4.31
N ILE A 430 4.70 -9.20 -3.95
CA ILE A 430 3.49 -9.32 -4.78
C ILE A 430 2.93 -7.95 -5.16
N ALA A 431 2.56 -7.11 -4.17
CA ALA A 431 1.87 -5.84 -4.44
C ALA A 431 2.80 -4.75 -4.99
N ALA A 432 4.02 -4.61 -4.44
CA ALA A 432 5.00 -3.64 -4.94
C ALA A 432 5.44 -3.92 -6.39
N PRO A 433 5.66 -5.17 -6.84
CA PRO A 433 5.92 -5.47 -8.25
C PRO A 433 4.76 -5.12 -9.20
N ILE A 434 3.50 -5.14 -8.74
CA ILE A 434 2.35 -4.69 -9.55
C ILE A 434 2.47 -3.19 -9.80
N VAL A 435 2.71 -2.41 -8.74
CA VAL A 435 2.90 -0.95 -8.87
C VAL A 435 4.17 -0.63 -9.68
N LYS A 436 5.24 -1.41 -9.53
CA LYS A 436 6.44 -1.29 -10.38
C LYS A 436 6.09 -1.43 -11.86
N SER A 437 5.37 -2.50 -12.23
CA SER A 437 4.96 -2.76 -13.63
C SER A 437 4.09 -1.61 -14.18
N LEU A 438 3.17 -1.05 -13.37
CA LEU A 438 2.41 0.13 -13.74
C LEU A 438 3.33 1.32 -14.07
N ILE A 439 4.28 1.62 -13.16
CA ILE A 439 5.19 2.76 -13.32
C ILE A 439 6.08 2.57 -14.57
N GLU A 440 6.60 1.37 -14.80
CA GLU A 440 7.40 1.05 -15.98
C GLU A 440 6.63 1.30 -17.29
N LYS A 441 5.36 0.90 -17.34
CA LYS A 441 4.46 1.08 -18.50
C LYS A 441 4.05 2.56 -18.72
N THR A 442 4.15 3.39 -17.69
CA THR A 442 3.73 4.80 -17.71
C THR A 442 4.83 5.75 -17.23
N ARG A 443 6.10 5.39 -17.47
CA ARG A 443 7.28 6.08 -16.91
C ARG A 443 7.28 7.60 -17.13
N SER A 444 6.87 8.03 -18.31
CA SER A 444 6.81 9.45 -18.69
C SER A 444 5.78 10.28 -17.89
N ARG A 445 4.84 9.63 -17.20
CA ARG A 445 3.80 10.28 -16.42
C ARG A 445 4.23 10.54 -14.96
N TRP A 446 5.34 9.95 -14.53
CA TRP A 446 5.85 10.06 -13.16
C TRP A 446 6.94 11.11 -13.06
N SER A 447 6.82 11.99 -12.07
CA SER A 447 7.76 13.10 -11.88
C SER A 447 9.12 12.61 -11.38
N ASP A 448 10.18 13.09 -12.02
CA ASP A 448 11.58 12.90 -11.56
C ASP A 448 11.99 13.93 -10.51
N LEU A 449 11.17 14.96 -10.28
CA LEU A 449 11.49 16.03 -9.36
C LEU A 449 11.52 15.54 -7.92
N PRO A 450 12.56 15.88 -7.16
CA PRO A 450 12.62 15.53 -5.74
C PRO A 450 11.48 16.21 -4.98
N PRO A 451 10.98 15.60 -3.89
CA PRO A 451 9.96 16.22 -3.06
C PRO A 451 10.41 17.55 -2.48
N VAL A 452 9.52 18.54 -2.53
CA VAL A 452 9.78 19.88 -1.99
C VAL A 452 9.41 19.90 -0.52
N ALA A 453 10.35 20.30 0.34
CA ALA A 453 10.10 20.47 1.76
C ALA A 453 9.22 21.72 2.02
N PRO A 454 8.20 21.64 2.88
CA PRO A 454 7.43 22.80 3.27
C PRO A 454 8.27 23.75 4.15
N TYR A 455 7.79 24.99 4.25
CA TYR A 455 8.43 25.99 5.13
C TYR A 455 8.53 25.46 6.57
N GLY A 456 9.68 25.72 7.21
CA GLY A 456 9.95 25.29 8.57
C GLY A 456 10.51 23.87 8.71
N VAL A 457 10.79 23.16 7.62
CA VAL A 457 11.56 21.90 7.67
C VAL A 457 13.05 22.23 7.52
N ARG A 458 13.86 21.66 8.42
CA ARG A 458 15.33 21.73 8.35
C ARG A 458 15.91 20.36 7.99
N MET A 459 16.68 20.32 6.90
CA MET A 459 17.40 19.11 6.48
C MET A 459 18.77 19.08 7.15
N VAL A 460 19.03 18.02 7.92
CA VAL A 460 20.25 17.86 8.71
C VAL A 460 20.93 16.54 8.34
N ARG A 461 22.26 16.54 8.25
CA ARG A 461 23.03 15.31 8.07
C ARG A 461 23.09 14.53 9.39
N VAL A 462 22.67 13.28 9.32
CA VAL A 462 22.72 12.38 10.49
C VAL A 462 23.38 11.05 10.11
N ASP A 463 24.03 10.43 11.11
CA ASP A 463 24.39 9.03 11.02
C ASP A 463 23.11 8.18 11.07
N ARG A 464 22.90 7.35 10.07
CA ARG A 464 21.67 6.58 9.88
C ARG A 464 21.38 5.58 10.99
N ARG A 465 22.42 5.05 11.65
CA ARG A 465 22.27 4.03 12.70
C ARG A 465 21.98 4.64 14.06
N SER A 466 22.67 5.72 14.40
CA SER A 466 22.54 6.37 15.71
C SER A 466 21.55 7.53 15.71
N GLY A 467 21.16 8.08 14.54
CA GLY A 467 20.35 9.29 14.45
C GLY A 467 21.08 10.56 14.90
N LYS A 468 22.36 10.49 15.26
CA LYS A 468 23.14 11.63 15.73
C LYS A 468 23.54 12.53 14.57
N ARG A 469 23.61 13.84 14.81
CA ARG A 469 24.08 14.82 13.83
C ARG A 469 25.56 14.59 13.51
N VAL A 470 25.91 14.68 12.21
CA VAL A 470 27.28 14.54 11.72
C VAL A 470 27.72 15.79 10.95
N PHE A 471 29.01 16.11 11.04
CA PHE A 471 29.61 17.27 10.35
C PHE A 471 30.56 16.84 9.25
N GLU A 472 31.15 15.67 9.37
CA GLU A 472 32.07 15.10 8.39
C GLU A 472 31.32 14.14 7.47
N GLY A 473 31.65 14.17 6.18
CA GLY A 473 31.01 13.35 5.16
C GLY A 473 29.69 13.92 4.63
N TRP A 474 29.29 13.41 3.48
CA TRP A 474 28.07 13.81 2.78
C TRP A 474 27.17 12.61 2.51
N PRO A 475 25.86 12.77 2.57
CA PRO A 475 24.93 11.77 2.09
C PRO A 475 25.21 11.45 0.62
N SER A 476 25.12 10.20 0.25
CA SER A 476 25.20 9.72 -1.12
C SER A 476 23.91 9.00 -1.51
N ASP A 477 23.73 8.77 -2.81
CA ASP A 477 22.59 7.99 -3.33
C ASP A 477 22.72 6.49 -3.05
N ASP A 478 23.88 6.04 -2.51
CA ASP A 478 24.05 4.65 -2.09
C ASP A 478 23.08 4.32 -0.94
N PRO A 479 22.17 3.34 -1.13
CA PRO A 479 21.26 2.89 -0.07
C PRO A 479 21.94 2.45 1.22
N LYS A 480 23.23 2.06 1.14
CA LYS A 480 24.06 1.63 2.27
C LYS A 480 24.79 2.79 2.97
N SER A 481 24.69 4.01 2.45
CA SER A 481 25.34 5.18 3.04
C SER A 481 25.09 5.25 4.54
N ALA A 482 26.15 5.46 5.30
CA ALA A 482 26.06 5.66 6.75
C ALA A 482 25.45 7.03 7.09
N ILE A 483 25.64 8.03 6.21
CA ILE A 483 25.18 9.39 6.40
C ILE A 483 23.99 9.62 5.48
N ILE A 484 22.91 10.20 6.03
CA ILE A 484 21.70 10.55 5.30
C ILE A 484 21.28 11.98 5.62
N TRP A 485 20.50 12.59 4.72
CA TRP A 485 19.70 13.75 5.05
C TRP A 485 18.48 13.32 5.86
N GLU A 486 18.20 14.03 6.95
CA GLU A 486 17.03 13.82 7.77
C GLU A 486 16.25 15.11 7.98
N ALA A 487 14.94 15.01 7.99
CA ALA A 487 14.02 16.14 8.09
C ALA A 487 13.60 16.39 9.54
N PHE A 488 13.79 17.62 10.03
CA PHE A 488 13.40 18.03 11.38
C PHE A 488 12.48 19.24 11.36
N LYS A 489 11.59 19.33 12.34
CA LYS A 489 10.91 20.58 12.69
C LYS A 489 11.93 21.53 13.33
N PRO A 490 11.74 22.86 13.32
CA PRO A 490 12.65 23.78 13.97
C PRO A 490 12.86 23.44 15.43
N ASP A 491 14.09 23.53 15.88
CA ASP A 491 14.51 23.32 17.27
C ASP A 491 14.30 21.89 17.81
N THR A 492 14.09 20.92 16.90
CA THR A 492 14.01 19.49 17.23
C THR A 492 15.17 18.68 16.65
N GLU A 493 16.13 19.34 16.01
CA GLU A 493 17.31 18.70 15.45
C GLU A 493 18.19 18.12 16.56
N PRO A 494 18.87 16.99 16.30
CA PRO A 494 19.85 16.47 17.25
C PRO A 494 20.91 17.53 17.61
N GLU A 495 21.29 17.59 18.89
CA GLU A 495 22.27 18.55 19.38
C GLU A 495 23.56 18.52 18.55
N ARG A 496 24.24 19.67 18.49
CA ARG A 496 25.55 19.77 17.86
C ARG A 496 26.58 19.13 18.76
N PHE A 497 27.07 17.95 18.42
CA PHE A 497 28.28 17.41 19.01
C PHE A 497 29.47 18.05 18.32
N THR A 498 30.34 18.72 19.11
CA THR A 498 31.66 19.16 18.64
C THR A 498 32.57 17.93 18.51
N ARG A 499 33.68 18.06 17.74
CA ARG A 499 34.69 17.00 17.65
C ARG A 499 35.25 16.61 19.03
N GLN A 500 35.33 17.58 19.93
CA GLN A 500 35.74 17.36 21.32
C GLN A 500 34.73 16.51 22.10
N ASP A 501 33.43 16.75 21.92
CA ASP A 501 32.37 15.95 22.54
C ASP A 501 32.35 14.52 22.01
N ALA A 502 32.58 14.33 20.72
CA ALA A 502 32.69 13.02 20.10
C ALA A 502 33.89 12.23 20.64
N ILE A 503 35.04 12.88 20.84
CA ILE A 503 36.23 12.29 21.43
C ILE A 503 35.95 11.95 22.91
N ALA A 504 35.32 12.84 23.67
CA ALA A 504 34.96 12.61 25.06
C ALA A 504 33.95 11.45 25.22
N ALA A 505 32.94 11.37 24.35
CA ALA A 505 31.98 10.27 24.34
C ALA A 505 32.64 8.92 24.05
N LYS A 506 33.53 8.86 23.06
CA LYS A 506 34.27 7.64 22.73
C LYS A 506 35.25 7.22 23.83
N ARG A 507 35.90 8.19 24.48
CA ARG A 507 36.72 7.96 25.65
C ARG A 507 35.91 7.37 26.82
N ASN A 508 34.74 7.92 27.09
CA ASN A 508 33.85 7.43 28.16
C ASN A 508 33.32 6.01 27.86
N GLU A 509 33.01 5.70 26.60
CA GLU A 509 32.63 4.35 26.16
C GLU A 509 33.76 3.34 26.40
N ILE A 510 35.00 3.68 26.03
CA ILE A 510 36.18 2.84 26.27
C ILE A 510 36.42 2.66 27.79
N ILE A 511 36.27 3.71 28.57
CA ILE A 511 36.40 3.64 30.03
C ILE A 511 35.33 2.73 30.64
N ALA A 512 34.10 2.80 30.15
CA ALA A 512 32.99 1.94 30.57
C ALA A 512 33.26 0.46 30.26
N LEU A 513 33.78 0.16 29.06
CA LEU A 513 34.18 -1.19 28.66
C LEU A 513 35.31 -1.74 29.52
N ILE A 514 36.34 -0.91 29.82
CA ILE A 514 37.46 -1.29 30.72
C ILE A 514 36.93 -1.57 32.14
N ARG A 515 36.04 -0.72 32.67
CA ARG A 515 35.43 -0.92 33.98
C ARG A 515 34.55 -2.16 34.05
N ALA A 516 33.79 -2.47 32.98
CA ALA A 516 33.02 -3.69 32.89
C ALA A 516 33.90 -4.94 32.81
N GLY A 517 34.99 -4.88 32.03
CA GLY A 517 35.97 -5.96 31.97
C GLY A 517 36.69 -6.22 33.32
N ARG A 518 37.04 -5.16 34.06
CA ARG A 518 37.62 -5.29 35.42
C ARG A 518 36.64 -5.91 36.41
N ARG A 519 35.36 -5.47 36.41
CA ARG A 519 34.34 -6.07 37.28
C ARG A 519 34.12 -7.55 37.01
N ASN A 520 34.10 -7.95 35.71
CA ASN A 520 33.97 -9.35 35.35
C ASN A 520 35.20 -10.19 35.76
N ALA A 521 36.42 -9.59 35.71
CA ALA A 521 37.63 -10.24 36.17
C ALA A 521 37.67 -10.35 37.71
N GLU A 522 37.23 -9.30 38.45
CA GLU A 522 37.13 -9.33 39.92
C GLU A 522 36.08 -10.36 40.37
N ASN A 523 34.94 -10.45 39.72
CA ASN A 523 33.93 -11.48 40.03
C ASN A 523 34.43 -12.91 39.71
N ALA A 524 35.18 -13.10 38.63
CA ALA A 524 35.78 -14.39 38.30
C ALA A 524 36.86 -14.82 39.31
N VAL A 525 37.56 -13.89 39.93
CA VAL A 525 38.52 -14.18 41.00
C VAL A 525 37.80 -14.54 42.31
N VAL A 526 36.70 -13.86 42.64
CA VAL A 526 35.88 -14.19 43.83
C VAL A 526 35.23 -15.56 43.70
N ASP A 527 34.68 -15.90 42.50
CA ASP A 527 34.12 -17.23 42.22
C ASP A 527 35.17 -18.35 42.27
N ALA A 528 36.46 -18.05 41.98
CA ALA A 528 37.57 -19.01 42.06
C ALA A 528 38.10 -19.21 43.51
N GLU A 529 37.87 -18.27 44.43
CA GLU A 529 38.23 -18.38 45.83
C GLU A 529 37.14 -19.08 46.68
N GLU A 530 35.93 -19.28 46.16
CA GLU A 530 34.82 -19.97 46.84
C GLU A 530 34.68 -21.44 46.49
N GLU A 531 35.51 -22.04 45.62
CA GLU A 531 35.48 -23.51 45.42
C GLU A 531 36.07 -24.19 46.67
N PRO A 532 35.31 -25.01 47.43
CA PRO A 532 35.84 -25.74 48.58
C PRO A 532 36.89 -26.72 48.10
N ILE A 533 38.07 -26.68 48.73
CA ILE A 533 39.10 -27.70 48.60
C ILE A 533 38.52 -28.99 49.14
N ASP A 534 38.09 -29.89 48.26
CA ASP A 534 37.68 -31.24 48.64
C ASP A 534 38.84 -31.95 49.31
N ASP A 535 38.61 -32.30 50.54
CA ASP A 535 39.45 -33.04 51.45
C ASP A 535 39.91 -34.35 50.78
N ILE A 536 41.19 -34.39 50.37
CA ILE A 536 41.79 -35.62 49.87
C ILE A 536 41.95 -36.57 51.07
N GLY A 537 40.98 -37.40 51.30
CA GLY A 537 41.01 -38.49 52.29
C GLY A 537 42.20 -39.42 52.05
N LEU A 538 43.28 -39.25 52.77
CA LEU A 538 44.31 -40.25 52.92
C LEU A 538 43.75 -41.39 53.78
N ASP A 539 43.50 -42.52 53.13
CA ASP A 539 43.19 -43.81 53.77
C ASP A 539 44.48 -44.40 54.40
N PRO A 540 44.57 -44.54 55.74
CA PRO A 540 45.74 -45.14 56.40
C PRO A 540 45.51 -46.63 56.65
N ALA A 541 45.35 -47.45 55.65
CA ALA A 541 45.39 -48.93 55.84
C ALA A 541 45.77 -49.67 54.52
N GLY A 542 47.02 -50.03 54.40
CA GLY A 542 47.49 -50.87 53.31
C GLY A 542 48.94 -51.22 53.39
N LEU A 543 49.39 -51.91 54.40
CA LEU A 543 50.53 -52.82 54.33
C LEU A 543 50.16 -54.12 53.75
#